data_86cf5a5f2ed821dd81b9f60e96e600fb
#
_entry.id   86cf5a5f2ed821dd81b9f60e96e600fb
#
_cell.length_a   1.000
_cell.length_b   1.000
_cell.length_c   1.000
_cell.angle_alpha   90.00
_cell.angle_beta   90.00
_cell.angle_gamma   90.00
#
_symmetry.space_group_name_H-M   'P 1'
#
loop_
_entity.id
_entity.type
_entity.pdbx_description
1 polymer ?
#
loop_
_entity_poly.entity_id
_entity_poly.type
_entity_poly.pdbx_seq_one_letter_code
_entity_poly.pdbx_strand_id
1 'polypeptide(L)' 'MNTQDKVINDLAIQLANKTIECANYKALYEEAQAQIQQLQTETEKEE' A
#
# COMPACT_ATOMS: atom_id res chain seq x y z
N MET A 1 21.68 7.12 25.14
CA MET A 1 20.30 6.59 25.05
C MET A 1 20.17 5.33 25.90
N ASN A 2 19.14 5.23 26.70
CA ASN A 2 18.86 4.00 27.42
C ASN A 2 18.18 2.98 26.51
N THR A 3 17.99 1.77 27.02
CA THR A 3 17.40 0.68 26.26
C THR A 3 15.99 1.02 25.78
N GLN A 4 15.21 1.67 26.64
CA GLN A 4 13.85 2.04 26.31
C GLN A 4 13.79 3.03 25.15
N ASP A 5 14.68 4.00 25.14
CA ASP A 5 14.77 4.98 24.05
C ASP A 5 15.16 4.30 22.74
N LYS A 6 16.04 3.32 22.79
CA LYS A 6 16.40 2.56 21.59
C LYS A 6 15.22 1.79 21.03
N VAL A 7 14.44 1.17 21.90
CA VAL A 7 13.25 0.42 21.47
C VAL A 7 12.25 1.36 20.80
N ILE A 8 11.99 2.51 21.39
CA ILE A 8 11.07 3.49 20.83
C ILE A 8 11.55 3.96 19.46
N ASN A 9 12.85 4.25 19.35
CA ASN A 9 13.42 4.68 18.09
C ASN A 9 13.32 3.61 17.01
N ASP A 10 13.62 2.36 17.36
CA ASP A 10 13.51 1.24 16.43
C ASP A 10 12.08 1.04 15.96
N LEU A 11 11.13 1.11 16.88
CA LEU A 11 9.71 0.96 16.54
C LEU A 11 9.23 2.08 15.63
N ALA A 12 9.71 3.31 15.87
CA ALA A 12 9.34 4.44 15.02
C ALA A 12 9.81 4.22 13.58
N ILE A 13 11.04 3.72 13.42
CA ILE A 13 11.60 3.43 12.09
C ILE A 13 10.82 2.31 11.42
N GLN A 14 10.53 1.24 12.14
CA GLN A 14 9.77 0.12 11.60
C GLN A 14 8.37 0.54 11.20
N LEU A 15 7.73 1.36 12.02
CA LEU A 15 6.39 1.86 11.70
C LEU A 15 6.40 2.71 10.44
N ALA A 16 7.38 3.60 10.32
CA ALA A 16 7.51 4.43 9.11
C ALA A 16 7.67 3.56 7.87
N ASN A 17 8.53 2.54 7.94
CA ASN A 17 8.77 1.63 6.82
C ASN A 17 7.51 0.85 6.46
N LYS A 18 6.80 0.33 7.46
CA LYS A 18 5.57 -0.42 7.23
C LYS A 18 4.47 0.47 6.67
N THR A 19 4.41 1.71 7.11
CA THR A 19 3.43 2.67 6.58
C THR A 19 3.68 2.93 5.10
N ILE A 20 4.93 3.06 4.69
CA ILE A 20 5.28 3.24 3.28
C ILE A 20 4.91 2.01 2.47
N GLU A 21 5.22 0.82 2.98
CA GLU A 21 4.86 -0.44 2.32
C GLU A 21 3.35 -0.55 2.14
N CYS A 22 2.59 -0.22 3.18
CA CYS A 22 1.13 -0.26 3.10
C CYS A 22 0.60 0.70 2.05
N ALA A 23 1.15 1.90 1.97
CA ALA A 23 0.75 2.88 0.97
C ALA A 23 1.03 2.37 -0.45
N ASN A 24 2.19 1.70 -0.63
CA ASN A 24 2.54 1.12 -1.93
C ASN A 24 1.56 0.02 -2.33
N TYR A 25 1.22 -0.88 -1.42
CA TYR A 25 0.27 -1.95 -1.70
C TYR A 25 -1.11 -1.39 -2.01
N LYS A 26 -1.52 -0.35 -1.29
CA LYS A 26 -2.79 0.30 -1.54
C LYS A 26 -2.84 0.90 -2.95
N ALA A 27 -1.76 1.56 -3.36
CA ALA A 27 -1.68 2.15 -4.69
C ALA A 27 -1.75 1.08 -5.77
N LEU A 28 -1.04 -0.03 -5.59
CA LEU A 28 -1.06 -1.15 -6.53
C LEU A 28 -2.45 -1.77 -6.61
N TYR A 29 -3.12 -1.90 -5.48
CA TYR A 29 -4.47 -2.43 -5.43
C TYR A 29 -5.45 -1.54 -6.20
N GLU A 30 -5.35 -0.23 -5.99
CA GLU A 30 -6.21 0.72 -6.68
C GLU A 30 -5.97 0.71 -8.19
N GLU A 31 -4.72 0.60 -8.61
CA GLU A 31 -4.40 0.48 -10.04
C GLU A 31 -5.00 -0.79 -10.64
N ALA A 32 -4.87 -1.91 -9.92
CA ALA A 32 -5.41 -3.17 -10.39
C ALA A 32 -6.93 -3.10 -10.51
N GLN A 33 -7.59 -2.47 -9.55
CA GLN A 33 -9.04 -2.29 -9.61
C GLN A 33 -9.45 -1.44 -10.79
N ALA A 34 -8.73 -0.37 -11.06
CA ALA A 34 -9.01 0.50 -12.19
C ALA A 34 -8.88 -0.26 -13.52
N GLN A 35 -7.85 -1.09 -13.63
CA GLN A 35 -7.65 -1.91 -14.83
C GLN A 35 -8.75 -2.93 -15.00
N ILE A 36 -9.18 -3.56 -13.92
CA ILE A 36 -10.28 -4.52 -13.98
C ILE A 36 -11.57 -3.85 -14.44
N GLN A 37 -11.87 -2.68 -13.89
CA GLN A 37 -13.05 -1.93 -14.29
C GLN A 37 -13.01 -1.56 -15.77
N GLN A 38 -11.85 -1.16 -16.26
CA GLN A 38 -11.67 -0.81 -17.66
C GLN A 38 -11.91 -2.00 -18.56
N LEU A 39 -11.38 -3.16 -18.19
CA LEU A 39 -11.58 -4.40 -18.94
C LEU A 39 -13.06 -4.81 -18.96
N GLN A 40 -13.73 -4.69 -17.83
CA GLN A 40 -15.16 -5.01 -17.75
C GLN A 40 -15.99 -4.09 -18.64
N THR A 41 -15.66 -2.80 -18.65
CA THR A 41 -16.34 -1.83 -19.50
C THR A 41 -16.15 -2.16 -20.97
N GLU A 42 -14.93 -2.52 -21.35
CA GLU A 42 -14.63 -2.90 -22.73
C GLU A 42 -15.40 -4.16 -23.14
N THR A 43 -15.48 -5.14 -22.25
CA THR A 43 -16.21 -6.37 -22.51
C THR A 43 -17.70 -6.08 -22.69
N GLU A 44 -18.26 -5.22 -21.87
CA GLU A 44 -19.66 -4.82 -21.98
C GLU A 44 -19.95 -4.10 -23.29
N LYS A 45 -19.02 -3.29 -23.77
CA LYS A 45 -19.19 -2.56 -25.01
C LYS A 45 -19.17 -3.46 -26.24
N GLU A 46 -18.49 -4.59 -26.16
CA GLU A 46 -18.42 -5.53 -27.29
C GLU A 46 -19.72 -6.29 -27.54
N GLU A 47 -20.57 -6.33 -26.54
CA GLU A 47 -21.85 -6.95 -26.66
C GLU A 47 -22.87 -5.98 -27.29
#